data_760d37c7df799f41ec172ce9a0a4fb89
#
_entry.id   760d37c7df799f41ec172ce9a0a4fb89
#
_cell.length_a   1.000
_cell.length_b   1.000
_cell.length_c   1.000
_cell.angle_alpha   90.00
_cell.angle_beta   90.00
_cell.angle_gamma   90.00
#
_symmetry.space_group_name_H-M   'P 1'
#
loop_
_entity.id
_entity.type
_entity.pdbx_description
1 polymer ?
#
loop_
_entity_poly.entity_id
_entity_poly.type
_entity_poly.pdbx_seq_one_letter_code
_entity_poly.pdbx_strand_id
1 'polypeptide(L)'
;MDDDLDHTLDAVGPRLRALRRQRETTLADLSAATGISVSTLSRLESGTRRPTLELLLPLARAHGVTLDELVDAPPTGDPRIHLRPVNRHGMTMLPLTRRAGGIQAYKLVIPAHSGRSEPDPKTHEGYEWLYVLNGRLRLVLGEHDVVLTPGEAAEFDTRVPHWFGAADSEPVEFLSLFGKQGERAHLRASPKATD
;
A
#
# COMPACT_ATOMS: atom_id res chain seq x y z
N MET A 1 -19.71 12.05 25.88
CA MET A 1 -18.51 12.46 25.13
C MET A 1 -17.23 11.92 25.77
N ASP A 2 -17.13 11.86 27.11
CA ASP A 2 -15.97 11.22 27.80
C ASP A 2 -16.02 9.69 27.71
N ASP A 3 -17.20 9.08 27.76
CA ASP A 3 -17.41 7.62 27.74
C ASP A 3 -16.95 6.97 26.40
N ASP A 4 -17.15 7.66 25.28
CA ASP A 4 -16.74 7.22 23.95
C ASP A 4 -15.19 7.28 23.77
N LEU A 5 -14.56 8.30 24.34
CA LEU A 5 -13.12 8.45 24.31
C LEU A 5 -12.42 7.37 25.18
N ASP A 6 -12.93 7.13 26.38
CA ASP A 6 -12.34 6.13 27.27
C ASP A 6 -12.52 4.72 26.69
N HIS A 7 -13.67 4.40 26.09
CA HIS A 7 -13.88 3.15 25.36
C HIS A 7 -12.90 2.98 24.19
N THR A 8 -12.67 4.05 23.42
CA THR A 8 -11.68 4.04 22.32
C THR A 8 -10.27 3.78 22.84
N LEU A 9 -9.89 4.45 23.92
CA LEU A 9 -8.54 4.29 24.51
C LEU A 9 -8.33 2.90 25.12
N ASP A 10 -9.35 2.30 25.74
CA ASP A 10 -9.30 0.96 26.31
C ASP A 10 -9.14 -0.12 25.22
N ALA A 11 -9.70 0.10 24.03
CA ALA A 11 -9.59 -0.80 22.90
C ALA A 11 -8.18 -0.82 22.27
N VAL A 12 -7.35 0.21 22.48
CA VAL A 12 -6.02 0.33 21.85
C VAL A 12 -5.07 -0.79 22.29
N GLY A 13 -5.04 -1.12 23.58
CA GLY A 13 -4.15 -2.15 24.12
C GLY A 13 -4.39 -3.53 23.52
N PRO A 14 -5.60 -4.08 23.59
CA PRO A 14 -5.97 -5.33 22.92
C PRO A 14 -5.66 -5.34 21.43
N ARG A 15 -5.86 -4.23 20.73
CA ARG A 15 -5.59 -4.10 19.29
C ARG A 15 -4.09 -4.15 18.99
N LEU A 16 -3.26 -3.42 19.72
CA LEU A 16 -1.80 -3.51 19.61
C LEU A 16 -1.30 -4.93 19.78
N ARG A 17 -1.82 -5.63 20.79
CA ARG A 17 -1.49 -7.05 21.03
C ARG A 17 -1.92 -7.95 19.88
N ALA A 18 -3.10 -7.73 19.30
CA ALA A 18 -3.61 -8.49 18.16
C ALA A 18 -2.72 -8.26 16.92
N LEU A 19 -2.38 -7.00 16.59
CA LEU A 19 -1.49 -6.65 15.48
C LEU A 19 -0.11 -7.28 15.62
N ARG A 20 0.47 -7.22 16.82
CA ARG A 20 1.78 -7.83 17.09
C ARG A 20 1.74 -9.35 16.89
N ARG A 21 0.72 -10.04 17.44
CA ARG A 21 0.56 -11.49 17.31
C ARG A 21 0.33 -11.92 15.87
N GLN A 22 -0.50 -11.19 15.12
CA GLN A 22 -0.76 -11.47 13.71
C GLN A 22 0.51 -11.41 12.86
N ARG A 23 1.52 -10.67 13.32
CA ARG A 23 2.83 -10.53 12.66
C ARG A 23 3.91 -11.39 13.28
N GLU A 24 3.55 -12.26 14.21
CA GLU A 24 4.48 -13.17 14.90
C GLU A 24 5.68 -12.43 15.53
N THR A 25 5.48 -11.15 15.89
CA THR A 25 6.53 -10.28 16.44
C THR A 25 6.53 -10.36 17.97
N THR A 26 7.71 -10.46 18.58
CA THR A 26 7.86 -10.41 20.06
C THR A 26 7.83 -8.97 20.58
N LEU A 27 7.61 -8.79 21.90
CA LEU A 27 7.74 -7.47 22.52
C LEU A 27 9.18 -6.94 22.44
N ALA A 28 10.19 -7.81 22.41
CA ALA A 28 11.59 -7.44 22.27
C ALA A 28 11.88 -6.89 20.86
N ASP A 29 11.37 -7.56 19.81
CA ASP A 29 11.51 -7.08 18.42
C ASP A 29 10.81 -5.75 18.21
N LEU A 30 9.60 -5.60 18.77
CA LEU A 30 8.85 -4.35 18.69
C LEU A 30 9.55 -3.22 19.46
N SER A 31 10.17 -3.54 20.59
CA SER A 31 11.00 -2.59 21.36
C SER A 31 12.21 -2.12 20.54
N ALA A 32 12.90 -3.04 19.88
CA ALA A 32 14.03 -2.72 19.01
C ALA A 32 13.61 -1.85 17.81
N ALA A 33 12.45 -2.14 17.21
CA ALA A 33 11.94 -1.40 16.05
C ALA A 33 11.42 0.01 16.39
N THR A 34 10.90 0.22 17.62
CA THR A 34 10.22 1.46 18.01
C THR A 34 11.00 2.32 18.98
N GLY A 35 12.03 1.78 19.65
CA GLY A 35 12.73 2.42 20.74
C GLY A 35 11.93 2.47 22.06
N ILE A 36 10.72 1.87 22.10
CA ILE A 36 9.87 1.84 23.31
C ILE A 36 10.24 0.62 24.14
N SER A 37 10.46 0.82 25.46
CA SER A 37 10.86 -0.30 26.33
C SER A 37 9.82 -1.41 26.37
N VAL A 38 10.28 -2.68 26.50
CA VAL A 38 9.44 -3.87 26.62
C VAL A 38 8.39 -3.72 27.73
N SER A 39 8.78 -3.14 28.88
CA SER A 39 7.86 -2.92 29.99
C SER A 39 6.75 -1.90 29.67
N THR A 40 7.06 -0.87 28.87
CA THR A 40 6.08 0.10 28.39
C THR A 40 5.12 -0.54 27.39
N LEU A 41 5.65 -1.31 26.43
CA LEU A 41 4.83 -2.05 25.45
C LEU A 41 3.89 -3.03 26.15
N SER A 42 4.38 -3.81 27.10
CA SER A 42 3.56 -4.74 27.88
C SER A 42 2.41 -4.06 28.62
N ARG A 43 2.68 -2.90 29.25
CA ARG A 43 1.65 -2.12 29.96
C ARG A 43 0.65 -1.46 29.00
N LEU A 44 1.08 -1.06 27.80
CA LEU A 44 0.17 -0.56 26.78
C LEU A 44 -0.77 -1.68 26.30
N GLU A 45 -0.22 -2.87 25.98
CA GLU A 45 -1.02 -4.01 25.52
C GLU A 45 -1.98 -4.56 26.59
N SER A 46 -1.66 -4.38 27.87
CA SER A 46 -2.52 -4.78 29.00
C SER A 46 -3.50 -3.69 29.44
N GLY A 47 -3.48 -2.51 28.82
CA GLY A 47 -4.34 -1.38 29.21
C GLY A 47 -3.91 -0.68 30.50
N THR A 48 -2.80 -1.11 31.16
CA THR A 48 -2.33 -0.49 32.41
C THR A 48 -1.50 0.79 32.20
N ARG A 49 -1.28 1.16 30.96
CA ARG A 49 -0.68 2.44 30.55
C ARG A 49 -1.54 3.10 29.49
N ARG A 50 -1.94 4.35 29.74
CA ARG A 50 -2.69 5.15 28.79
C ARG A 50 -1.87 5.39 27.52
N PRO A 51 -2.45 5.18 26.31
CA PRO A 51 -1.77 5.47 25.05
C PRO A 51 -1.60 6.99 24.87
N THR A 52 -0.43 7.39 24.39
CA THR A 52 -0.13 8.79 24.00
C THR A 52 0.36 8.81 22.56
N LEU A 53 0.29 9.95 21.88
CA LEU A 53 0.72 10.06 20.48
C LEU A 53 2.19 9.69 20.27
N GLU A 54 3.06 10.01 21.25
CA GLU A 54 4.48 9.67 21.22
C GLU A 54 4.72 8.16 21.19
N LEU A 55 3.82 7.40 21.81
CA LEU A 55 3.87 5.94 21.81
C LEU A 55 3.17 5.33 20.59
N LEU A 56 2.03 5.91 20.19
CA LEU A 56 1.21 5.37 19.10
C LEU A 56 1.83 5.58 17.71
N LEU A 57 2.49 6.72 17.45
CA LEU A 57 3.07 7.01 16.15
C LEU A 57 4.19 6.03 15.74
N PRO A 58 5.20 5.72 16.61
CA PRO A 58 6.18 4.70 16.30
C PRO A 58 5.55 3.30 16.10
N LEU A 59 4.53 2.96 16.91
CA LEU A 59 3.83 1.69 16.83
C LEU A 59 3.02 1.56 15.53
N ALA A 60 2.30 2.60 15.12
CA ALA A 60 1.59 2.64 13.86
C ALA A 60 2.55 2.40 12.67
N ARG A 61 3.71 3.07 12.67
CA ARG A 61 4.78 2.86 11.67
C ARG A 61 5.33 1.43 11.68
N ALA A 62 5.66 0.90 12.85
CA ALA A 62 6.21 -0.45 12.98
C ALA A 62 5.20 -1.52 12.55
N HIS A 63 3.92 -1.29 12.84
CA HIS A 63 2.83 -2.14 12.39
C HIS A 63 2.33 -1.82 10.98
N GLY A 64 2.85 -0.78 10.27
CA GLY A 64 2.42 -0.38 8.93
C GLY A 64 0.91 -0.16 8.83
N VAL A 65 0.31 0.42 9.87
CA VAL A 65 -1.10 0.81 9.96
C VAL A 65 -1.20 2.33 10.16
N THR A 66 -2.36 2.91 9.87
CA THR A 66 -2.62 4.32 10.18
C THR A 66 -2.92 4.49 11.68
N LEU A 67 -2.83 5.71 12.19
CA LEU A 67 -3.20 5.98 13.58
C LEU A 67 -4.69 5.71 13.81
N ASP A 68 -5.55 6.07 12.84
CA ASP A 68 -7.00 5.82 12.89
C ASP A 68 -7.30 4.32 12.99
N GLU A 69 -6.59 3.49 12.23
CA GLU A 69 -6.70 2.03 12.34
C GLU A 69 -6.22 1.52 13.70
N LEU A 70 -5.23 2.17 14.30
CA LEU A 70 -4.69 1.76 15.59
C LEU A 70 -5.66 2.07 16.74
N VAL A 71 -6.34 3.22 16.68
CA VAL A 71 -7.30 3.67 17.70
C VAL A 71 -8.75 3.27 17.39
N ASP A 72 -9.01 2.58 16.28
CA ASP A 72 -10.35 2.23 15.82
C ASP A 72 -11.30 3.43 15.72
N ALA A 73 -10.75 4.53 15.24
CA ALA A 73 -11.57 5.72 15.06
C ALA A 73 -12.75 5.39 14.13
N PRO A 74 -13.98 5.79 14.51
CA PRO A 74 -15.12 5.55 13.64
C PRO A 74 -14.88 6.18 12.27
N PRO A 75 -15.31 5.52 11.18
CA PRO A 75 -15.17 6.09 9.86
C PRO A 75 -15.85 7.47 9.85
N THR A 76 -15.13 8.50 9.46
CA THR A 76 -15.73 9.81 9.21
C THR A 76 -16.86 9.60 8.19
N GLY A 77 -18.03 10.21 8.40
CA GLY A 77 -19.27 9.91 7.67
C GLY A 77 -19.21 10.01 6.14
N ASP A 78 -18.12 10.52 5.54
CA ASP A 78 -17.87 10.50 4.10
C ASP A 78 -17.01 9.29 3.71
N PRO A 79 -17.59 8.30 2.99
CA PRO A 79 -16.85 7.11 2.56
C PRO A 79 -15.88 7.37 1.42
N ARG A 80 -15.88 8.55 0.81
CA ARG A 80 -15.02 8.87 -0.33
C ARG A 80 -13.55 8.88 0.05
N ILE A 81 -12.72 8.43 -0.87
CA ILE A 81 -11.28 8.37 -0.68
C ILE A 81 -10.65 9.59 -1.38
N HIS A 82 -9.97 10.44 -0.62
CA HIS A 82 -9.28 11.63 -1.11
C HIS A 82 -7.77 11.52 -0.81
N LEU A 83 -7.12 10.49 -1.37
CA LEU A 83 -5.68 10.33 -1.23
C LEU A 83 -4.93 11.13 -2.29
N ARG A 84 -3.74 11.62 -1.93
CA ARG A 84 -2.93 12.42 -2.85
C ARG A 84 -2.33 11.54 -3.94
N PRO A 85 -2.37 11.98 -5.21
CA PRO A 85 -1.65 11.31 -6.29
C PRO A 85 -0.14 11.29 -6.01
N VAL A 86 0.51 10.22 -6.45
CA VAL A 86 1.97 10.04 -6.38
C VAL A 86 2.49 9.87 -7.80
N ASN A 87 3.48 10.67 -8.19
CA ASN A 87 4.13 10.54 -9.50
C ASN A 87 5.38 9.68 -9.35
N ARG A 88 5.45 8.56 -10.09
CA ARG A 88 6.60 7.65 -10.12
C ARG A 88 6.75 7.02 -11.50
N HIS A 89 7.99 6.77 -11.90
CA HIS A 89 8.31 6.08 -13.18
C HIS A 89 7.56 6.66 -14.38
N GLY A 90 7.37 7.98 -14.41
CA GLY A 90 6.67 8.66 -15.50
C GLY A 90 5.15 8.49 -15.50
N MET A 91 4.56 7.85 -14.49
CA MET A 91 3.11 7.67 -14.34
C MET A 91 2.58 8.33 -13.07
N THR A 92 1.30 8.67 -13.09
CA THR A 92 0.56 9.17 -11.92
C THR A 92 -0.23 8.02 -11.30
N MET A 93 0.01 7.75 -10.03
CA MET A 93 -0.65 6.71 -9.24
C MET A 93 -1.62 7.36 -8.24
N LEU A 94 -2.90 7.07 -8.36
CA LEU A 94 -3.95 7.53 -7.45
C LEU A 94 -4.36 6.35 -6.55
N PRO A 95 -4.03 6.37 -5.25
CA PRO A 95 -4.49 5.34 -4.32
C PRO A 95 -6.02 5.35 -4.21
N LEU A 96 -6.64 4.17 -4.26
CA LEU A 96 -8.09 3.99 -4.11
C LEU A 96 -8.47 3.22 -2.84
N THR A 97 -7.48 2.85 -2.02
CA THR A 97 -7.67 2.19 -0.73
C THR A 97 -6.94 2.95 0.36
N ARG A 98 -7.58 3.10 1.55
CA ARG A 98 -6.99 3.77 2.72
C ARG A 98 -6.22 2.81 3.61
N ARG A 99 -6.65 1.53 3.68
CA ARG A 99 -6.12 0.57 4.64
C ARG A 99 -4.81 -0.02 4.17
N ALA A 100 -3.79 0.07 5.01
CA ALA A 100 -2.54 -0.64 4.85
C ALA A 100 -2.74 -2.12 5.21
N GLY A 101 -2.66 -2.99 4.24
CA GLY A 101 -2.77 -4.44 4.42
C GLY A 101 -3.89 -5.05 3.57
N GLY A 102 -3.62 -6.20 2.99
CA GLY A 102 -4.50 -6.81 2.00
C GLY A 102 -4.23 -6.31 0.58
N ILE A 103 -5.27 -6.28 -0.24
CA ILE A 103 -5.19 -5.79 -1.62
C ILE A 103 -5.19 -4.27 -1.61
N GLN A 104 -4.25 -3.67 -2.33
CA GLN A 104 -4.19 -2.24 -2.59
C GLN A 104 -4.67 -1.97 -4.01
N ALA A 105 -5.63 -1.06 -4.13
CA ALA A 105 -6.16 -0.64 -5.43
C ALA A 105 -5.61 0.75 -5.80
N TYR A 106 -5.16 0.89 -7.03
CA TYR A 106 -4.69 2.15 -7.61
C TYR A 106 -5.36 2.40 -8.94
N LYS A 107 -5.67 3.66 -9.24
CA LYS A 107 -5.85 4.13 -10.59
C LYS A 107 -4.50 4.65 -11.08
N LEU A 108 -4.03 4.11 -12.19
CA LEU A 108 -2.78 4.48 -12.82
C LEU A 108 -3.07 5.27 -14.09
N VAL A 109 -2.30 6.32 -14.30
CA VAL A 109 -2.37 7.15 -15.50
C VAL A 109 -0.98 7.24 -16.09
N ILE A 110 -0.80 6.69 -17.28
CA ILE A 110 0.42 6.86 -18.07
C ILE A 110 0.15 7.99 -19.06
N PRO A 111 0.92 9.09 -19.04
CA PRO A 111 0.72 10.20 -19.96
C PRO A 111 1.03 9.80 -21.39
N ALA A 112 0.48 10.56 -22.33
CA ALA A 112 0.85 10.46 -23.73
C ALA A 112 2.36 10.64 -23.94
N HIS A 113 2.94 9.84 -24.82
CA HIS A 113 4.36 9.95 -25.17
C HIS A 113 4.51 10.22 -26.66
N SER A 114 5.46 11.07 -27.03
CA SER A 114 5.84 11.28 -28.42
C SER A 114 6.78 10.14 -28.86
N GLY A 115 6.22 8.96 -29.09
CA GLY A 115 6.96 7.78 -29.54
C GLY A 115 6.55 6.51 -28.76
N ARG A 116 6.98 5.38 -29.31
CA ARG A 116 6.75 4.08 -28.66
C ARG A 116 7.74 3.91 -27.51
N SER A 117 7.26 3.78 -26.29
CA SER A 117 8.14 3.47 -25.15
C SER A 117 8.81 2.12 -25.35
N GLU A 118 10.14 2.07 -25.18
CA GLU A 118 10.84 0.78 -25.19
C GLU A 118 10.53 0.03 -23.90
N PRO A 119 10.10 -1.25 -24.00
CA PRO A 119 9.86 -2.07 -22.82
C PRO A 119 11.14 -2.31 -22.02
N ASP A 120 11.05 -2.16 -20.71
CA ASP A 120 12.08 -2.54 -19.74
C ASP A 120 11.46 -3.50 -18.71
N PRO A 121 11.27 -4.81 -19.07
CA PRO A 121 10.57 -5.75 -18.21
C PRO A 121 11.30 -5.97 -16.88
N LYS A 122 10.53 -5.93 -15.78
CA LYS A 122 11.00 -6.18 -14.42
C LYS A 122 10.28 -7.38 -13.84
N THR A 123 10.85 -7.92 -12.76
CA THR A 123 10.23 -9.00 -11.98
C THR A 123 10.18 -8.64 -10.52
N HIS A 124 9.15 -9.10 -9.83
CA HIS A 124 9.04 -9.04 -8.36
C HIS A 124 8.12 -10.15 -7.86
N GLU A 125 8.06 -10.36 -6.56
CA GLU A 125 7.14 -11.34 -5.98
C GLU A 125 5.71 -10.81 -5.94
N GLY A 126 4.74 -11.67 -6.21
CA GLY A 126 3.30 -11.43 -6.05
C GLY A 126 2.50 -11.66 -7.32
N TYR A 127 1.28 -11.17 -7.29
CA TYR A 127 0.35 -11.15 -8.41
C TYR A 127 -0.10 -9.74 -8.67
N GLU A 128 -0.28 -9.41 -9.94
CA GLU A 128 -0.87 -8.17 -10.39
C GLU A 128 -2.11 -8.45 -11.21
N TRP A 129 -3.14 -7.64 -10.96
CA TRP A 129 -4.37 -7.61 -11.74
C TRP A 129 -4.57 -6.19 -12.22
N LEU A 130 -4.90 -6.03 -13.49
CA LEU A 130 -5.16 -4.73 -14.09
C LEU A 130 -6.41 -4.75 -14.97
N TYR A 131 -7.05 -3.57 -15.09
CA TYR A 131 -8.26 -3.38 -15.88
C TYR A 131 -8.21 -2.01 -16.56
N VAL A 132 -8.30 -1.99 -17.88
CA VAL A 132 -8.20 -0.75 -18.66
C VAL A 132 -9.51 0.04 -18.59
N LEU A 133 -9.41 1.32 -18.19
CA LEU A 133 -10.53 2.26 -18.11
C LEU A 133 -10.64 3.10 -19.37
N ASN A 134 -9.50 3.62 -19.86
CA ASN A 134 -9.44 4.51 -21.02
C ASN A 134 -8.09 4.42 -21.71
N GLY A 135 -8.04 4.69 -23.01
CA GLY A 135 -6.82 4.57 -23.82
C GLY A 135 -6.48 3.12 -24.15
N ARG A 136 -5.23 2.84 -24.54
CA ARG A 136 -4.77 1.53 -24.96
C ARG A 136 -3.49 1.18 -24.20
N LEU A 137 -3.53 0.11 -23.41
CA LEU A 137 -2.42 -0.35 -22.58
C LEU A 137 -1.64 -1.44 -23.31
N ARG A 138 -0.38 -1.20 -23.61
CA ARG A 138 0.53 -2.26 -24.07
C ARG A 138 1.11 -2.98 -22.86
N LEU A 139 0.90 -4.29 -22.80
CA LEU A 139 1.46 -5.19 -21.78
C LEU A 139 2.45 -6.14 -22.45
N VAL A 140 3.68 -6.10 -22.01
CA VAL A 140 4.71 -7.11 -22.34
C VAL A 140 4.82 -8.03 -21.11
N LEU A 141 4.58 -9.34 -21.32
CA LEU A 141 4.59 -10.35 -20.27
C LEU A 141 5.33 -11.60 -20.79
N GLY A 142 6.57 -11.79 -20.37
CA GLY A 142 7.45 -12.80 -20.95
C GLY A 142 7.60 -12.61 -22.46
N GLU A 143 7.14 -13.58 -23.22
CA GLU A 143 7.16 -13.54 -24.71
C GLU A 143 5.90 -12.90 -25.32
N HIS A 144 4.89 -12.58 -24.50
CA HIS A 144 3.65 -11.97 -24.97
C HIS A 144 3.77 -10.45 -25.03
N ASP A 145 3.42 -9.86 -26.15
CA ASP A 145 3.30 -8.41 -26.36
C ASP A 145 1.87 -8.11 -26.85
N VAL A 146 1.02 -7.70 -25.94
CA VAL A 146 -0.41 -7.53 -26.20
C VAL A 146 -0.84 -6.09 -25.92
N VAL A 147 -1.91 -5.66 -26.59
CA VAL A 147 -2.54 -4.35 -26.34
C VAL A 147 -3.93 -4.59 -25.77
N LEU A 148 -4.17 -4.10 -24.57
CA LEU A 148 -5.47 -4.13 -23.91
C LEU A 148 -6.21 -2.85 -24.19
N THR A 149 -7.51 -2.98 -24.51
CA THR A 149 -8.44 -1.89 -24.74
C THR A 149 -9.39 -1.70 -23.55
N PRO A 150 -10.14 -0.57 -23.49
CA PRO A 150 -11.09 -0.34 -22.39
C PRO A 150 -12.07 -1.50 -22.21
N GLY A 151 -12.22 -1.95 -20.95
CA GLY A 151 -13.04 -3.12 -20.59
C GLY A 151 -12.28 -4.43 -20.52
N GLU A 152 -11.02 -4.48 -20.97
CA GLU A 152 -10.19 -5.68 -20.87
C GLU A 152 -9.37 -5.70 -19.60
N ALA A 153 -9.15 -6.90 -19.06
CA ALA A 153 -8.36 -7.16 -17.86
C ALA A 153 -7.22 -8.13 -18.14
N ALA A 154 -6.18 -8.06 -17.36
CA ALA A 154 -5.11 -9.06 -17.29
C ALA A 154 -4.77 -9.38 -15.85
N GLU A 155 -4.40 -10.64 -15.60
CA GLU A 155 -3.89 -11.12 -14.33
C GLU A 155 -2.65 -11.98 -14.57
N PHE A 156 -1.60 -11.76 -13.81
CA PHE A 156 -0.35 -12.50 -14.01
C PHE A 156 0.49 -12.57 -12.74
N ASP A 157 1.33 -13.61 -12.70
CA ASP A 157 2.41 -13.75 -11.70
C ASP A 157 3.55 -12.78 -12.05
N THR A 158 3.87 -11.90 -11.13
CA THR A 158 4.88 -10.85 -11.31
C THR A 158 6.33 -11.36 -11.30
N ARG A 159 6.54 -12.65 -11.05
CA ARG A 159 7.82 -13.32 -11.28
C ARG A 159 8.12 -13.51 -12.77
N VAL A 160 7.10 -13.48 -13.63
CA VAL A 160 7.27 -13.38 -15.08
C VAL A 160 7.73 -11.96 -15.41
N PRO A 161 8.80 -11.77 -16.22
CA PRO A 161 9.22 -10.45 -16.63
C PRO A 161 8.06 -9.70 -17.31
N HIS A 162 7.72 -8.52 -16.77
CA HIS A 162 6.57 -7.76 -17.24
C HIS A 162 6.88 -6.27 -17.32
N TRP A 163 6.20 -5.60 -18.22
CA TRP A 163 6.20 -4.17 -18.42
C TRP A 163 4.90 -3.72 -19.04
N PHE A 164 4.47 -2.52 -18.73
CA PHE A 164 3.31 -1.91 -19.37
C PHE A 164 3.53 -0.42 -19.65
N GLY A 165 2.89 0.08 -20.69
CA GLY A 165 2.98 1.46 -21.14
C GLY A 165 1.83 1.84 -22.05
N ALA A 166 1.77 3.11 -22.48
CA ALA A 166 0.84 3.53 -23.51
C ALA A 166 1.19 2.83 -24.84
N ALA A 167 0.18 2.28 -25.52
CA ALA A 167 0.36 1.60 -26.80
C ALA A 167 0.57 2.57 -27.97
N ASP A 168 0.13 3.81 -27.80
CA ASP A 168 0.16 4.87 -28.82
C ASP A 168 0.44 6.24 -28.18
N SER A 169 0.21 7.33 -28.91
CA SER A 169 0.42 8.70 -28.47
C SER A 169 -0.64 9.27 -27.51
N GLU A 170 -1.64 8.45 -27.15
CA GLU A 170 -2.70 8.86 -26.24
C GLU A 170 -2.39 8.38 -24.80
N PRO A 171 -2.86 9.09 -23.77
CA PRO A 171 -2.70 8.63 -22.40
C PRO A 171 -3.55 7.39 -22.14
N VAL A 172 -3.08 6.54 -21.23
CA VAL A 172 -3.87 5.37 -20.81
C VAL A 172 -4.17 5.45 -19.31
N GLU A 173 -5.40 5.11 -18.94
CA GLU A 173 -5.87 5.00 -17.58
C GLU A 173 -6.32 3.56 -17.30
N PHE A 174 -5.88 3.00 -16.20
CA PHE A 174 -6.24 1.66 -15.78
C PHE A 174 -6.26 1.50 -14.27
N LEU A 175 -7.00 0.52 -13.78
CA LEU A 175 -6.92 0.07 -12.40
C LEU A 175 -5.83 -0.97 -12.27
N SER A 176 -5.11 -0.95 -11.16
CA SER A 176 -4.21 -2.03 -10.78
C SER A 176 -4.43 -2.41 -9.33
N LEU A 177 -4.45 -3.72 -9.07
CA LEU A 177 -4.57 -4.31 -7.75
C LEU A 177 -3.27 -5.00 -7.41
N PHE A 178 -2.68 -4.60 -6.30
CA PHE A 178 -1.44 -5.17 -5.79
C PHE A 178 -1.64 -5.89 -4.47
N GLY A 179 -1.00 -7.02 -4.28
CA GLY A 179 -0.71 -7.55 -2.96
C GLY A 179 0.38 -6.73 -2.25
N LYS A 180 0.65 -7.03 -0.97
CA LYS A 180 1.69 -6.33 -0.17
C LYS A 180 3.09 -6.32 -0.81
N GLN A 181 3.45 -7.37 -1.54
CA GLN A 181 4.73 -7.48 -2.23
C GLN A 181 4.80 -6.56 -3.45
N GLY A 182 3.74 -6.53 -4.26
CA GLY A 182 3.65 -5.69 -5.45
C GLY A 182 3.68 -4.19 -5.10
N GLU A 183 3.03 -3.77 -4.01
CA GLU A 183 3.11 -2.40 -3.51
C GLU A 183 4.57 -1.98 -3.21
N ARG A 184 5.38 -2.87 -2.62
CA ARG A 184 6.78 -2.57 -2.33
C ARG A 184 7.61 -2.36 -3.60
N ALA A 185 7.38 -3.17 -4.63
CA ALA A 185 8.09 -3.06 -5.89
C ALA A 185 7.75 -1.76 -6.64
N HIS A 186 6.46 -1.41 -6.70
CA HIS A 186 6.00 -0.25 -7.45
C HIS A 186 6.08 1.07 -6.68
N LEU A 187 5.92 1.06 -5.35
CA LEU A 187 5.85 2.29 -4.54
C LEU A 187 7.09 2.55 -3.69
N ARG A 188 7.85 1.52 -3.30
CA ARG A 188 8.91 1.65 -2.30
C ARG A 188 10.33 1.35 -2.81
N ALA A 189 10.49 0.97 -4.06
CA ALA A 189 11.82 0.81 -4.64
C ALA A 189 12.52 2.17 -4.65
N SER A 190 13.42 2.40 -3.70
CA SER A 190 14.36 3.52 -3.75
C SER A 190 15.28 3.32 -4.95
N PRO A 191 15.63 4.37 -5.72
CA PRO A 191 16.67 4.24 -6.71
C PRO A 191 17.95 3.75 -6.02
N LYS A 192 18.56 2.67 -6.51
CA LYS A 192 19.91 2.29 -6.11
C LYS A 192 20.80 3.51 -6.37
N ALA A 193 21.47 4.00 -5.32
CA ALA A 193 22.58 4.90 -5.51
C ALA A 193 23.57 4.22 -6.47
N THR A 194 23.81 4.83 -7.60
CA THR A 194 24.90 4.46 -8.52
C THR A 194 26.18 4.96 -7.86
N ASP A 195 27.04 4.03 -7.43
CA ASP A 195 28.43 4.32 -7.13
C ASP A 195 29.18 4.72 -8.40
#